data_dcd22adc5ffd58c81ecd826c3d13b6c5
#
_entry.id   dcd22adc5ffd58c81ecd826c3d13b6c5
#
_cell.length_a   1.000
_cell.length_b   1.000
_cell.length_c   1.000
_cell.angle_alpha   90.00
_cell.angle_beta   90.00
_cell.angle_gamma   90.00
#
_symmetry.space_group_name_H-M   'P 1'
#
loop_
_entity.id
_entity.type
_entity.pdbx_description
1 polymer ?
#
loop_
_entity_poly.entity_id
_entity_poly.type
_entity_poly.pdbx_seq_one_letter_code
_entity_poly.pdbx_strand_id
1 'polypeptide(L)'
;MNAPVVIVGTGLAGYNLAREFRKLDSETPLLLITADDGRSYSKPMLSTGFGKNKDADGLSMAEPGTMAETLKAEVRTHTRISGIDPGHKRLWIGEEAVIYRDLILAWGAETVRVPIDGDAADCVFPINDLEDYARFRAAAAGKRRVLLLGAGLIGCEFANDLSLGGYRCNWSHRASK
;
A
#
# COMPACT_ATOMS: atom_id res chain seq x y z
N MET A 1 19.63 8.83 -24.33
CA MET A 1 19.18 7.84 -23.32
C MET A 1 17.78 7.40 -23.72
N ASN A 2 17.47 6.11 -23.67
CA ASN A 2 16.12 5.63 -23.97
C ASN A 2 15.20 6.01 -22.79
N ALA A 3 14.02 6.52 -23.10
CA ALA A 3 13.01 6.85 -22.09
C ALA A 3 12.59 5.57 -21.32
N PRO A 4 12.42 5.63 -19.99
CA PRO A 4 12.10 4.47 -19.19
C PRO A 4 10.68 3.94 -19.44
N VAL A 5 10.47 2.68 -19.13
CA VAL A 5 9.14 2.17 -18.76
C VAL A 5 8.87 2.62 -17.34
N VAL A 6 7.71 3.25 -17.12
CA VAL A 6 7.31 3.76 -15.80
C VAL A 6 6.14 2.96 -15.27
N ILE A 7 6.27 2.46 -14.05
CA ILE A 7 5.20 1.78 -13.31
C ILE A 7 4.85 2.63 -12.09
N VAL A 8 3.59 3.05 -12.00
CA VAL A 8 3.08 3.81 -10.86
C VAL A 8 2.41 2.86 -9.87
N GLY A 9 3.01 2.74 -8.68
CA GLY A 9 2.62 1.82 -7.63
C GLY A 9 3.56 0.63 -7.50
N THR A 10 3.97 0.36 -6.25
CA THR A 10 4.85 -0.76 -5.85
C THR A 10 4.11 -1.86 -5.11
N GLY A 11 2.79 -1.83 -5.12
CA GLY A 11 1.96 -2.89 -4.59
C GLY A 11 2.13 -4.22 -5.37
N LEU A 12 1.29 -5.19 -5.03
CA LEU A 12 1.36 -6.54 -5.61
C LEU A 12 1.37 -6.53 -7.15
N ALA A 13 0.53 -5.70 -7.77
CA ALA A 13 0.46 -5.59 -9.22
C ALA A 13 1.72 -4.97 -9.82
N GLY A 14 2.22 -3.86 -9.25
CA GLY A 14 3.38 -3.14 -9.77
C GLY A 14 4.66 -3.96 -9.71
N TYR A 15 4.99 -4.53 -8.56
CA TYR A 15 6.19 -5.36 -8.42
C TYR A 15 6.09 -6.69 -9.19
N ASN A 16 4.92 -7.32 -9.28
CA ASN A 16 4.79 -8.52 -10.11
C ASN A 16 4.99 -8.20 -11.58
N LEU A 17 4.38 -7.12 -12.08
CA LEU A 17 4.62 -6.67 -13.44
C LEU A 17 6.10 -6.38 -13.70
N ALA A 18 6.77 -5.67 -12.79
CA ALA A 18 8.19 -5.37 -12.93
C ALA A 18 9.07 -6.64 -12.99
N ARG A 19 8.74 -7.65 -12.17
CA ARG A 19 9.43 -8.96 -12.21
C ARG A 19 9.23 -9.67 -13.54
N GLU A 20 7.99 -9.73 -14.03
CA GLU A 20 7.70 -10.37 -15.32
C GLU A 20 8.32 -9.59 -16.48
N PHE A 21 8.27 -8.26 -16.44
CA PHE A 21 8.93 -7.42 -17.43
C PHE A 21 10.44 -7.71 -17.51
N ARG A 22 11.12 -7.83 -16.38
CA ARG A 22 12.57 -8.12 -16.35
C ARG A 22 12.96 -9.49 -16.87
N LYS A 23 12.05 -10.46 -16.86
CA LYS A 23 12.29 -11.76 -17.53
C LYS A 23 12.32 -11.64 -19.05
N LEU A 24 11.62 -10.65 -19.59
CA LEU A 24 11.51 -10.43 -21.04
C LEU A 24 12.48 -9.37 -21.55
N ASP A 25 12.81 -8.38 -20.73
CA ASP A 25 13.65 -7.24 -21.09
C ASP A 25 14.52 -6.84 -19.89
N SER A 26 15.83 -7.16 -19.96
CA SER A 26 16.79 -6.87 -18.90
C SER A 26 17.44 -5.49 -19.01
N GLU A 27 17.29 -4.80 -20.15
CA GLU A 27 18.10 -3.63 -20.51
C GLU A 27 17.31 -2.32 -20.49
N THR A 28 16.04 -2.34 -20.82
CA THR A 28 15.23 -1.10 -20.85
C THR A 28 15.19 -0.45 -19.46
N PRO A 29 15.48 0.86 -19.35
CA PRO A 29 15.35 1.58 -18.09
C PRO A 29 13.95 1.41 -17.49
N LEU A 30 13.89 1.09 -16.21
CA LEU A 30 12.63 0.87 -15.47
C LEU A 30 12.60 1.80 -14.27
N LEU A 31 11.49 2.54 -14.14
CA LEU A 31 11.23 3.44 -13.03
C LEU A 31 9.92 3.05 -12.36
N LEU A 32 9.96 2.77 -11.06
CA LEU A 32 8.78 2.59 -10.23
C LEU A 32 8.59 3.83 -9.36
N ILE A 33 7.36 4.31 -9.25
CA ILE A 33 7.02 5.49 -8.45
C ILE A 33 5.86 5.12 -7.53
N THR A 34 6.01 5.36 -6.24
CA THR A 34 4.97 5.07 -5.26
C THR A 34 4.82 6.19 -4.23
N ALA A 35 3.60 6.37 -3.74
CA ALA A 35 3.30 7.36 -2.71
C ALA A 35 3.62 6.88 -1.29
N ASP A 36 3.77 5.58 -1.09
CA ASP A 36 4.14 4.91 0.15
C ASP A 36 5.66 4.67 0.26
N ASP A 37 6.07 3.88 1.25
CA ASP A 37 7.47 3.55 1.54
C ASP A 37 8.12 2.59 0.52
N GLY A 38 7.35 2.04 -0.40
CA GLY A 38 7.84 1.19 -1.49
C GLY A 38 8.24 -0.23 -1.08
N ARG A 39 7.98 -0.67 0.14
CA ARG A 39 8.25 -2.05 0.56
C ARG A 39 7.41 -3.05 -0.23
N SER A 40 8.02 -4.18 -0.55
CA SER A 40 7.29 -5.31 -1.16
C SER A 40 6.61 -6.13 -0.08
N TYR A 41 5.30 -6.30 -0.15
CA TYR A 41 4.52 -7.12 0.76
C TYR A 41 3.25 -7.66 0.07
N SER A 42 2.61 -8.62 0.71
CA SER A 42 1.31 -9.13 0.28
C SER A 42 0.20 -8.43 1.07
N LYS A 43 -0.60 -7.60 0.41
CA LYS A 43 -1.69 -6.82 1.04
C LYS A 43 -2.66 -7.67 1.88
N PRO A 44 -3.10 -8.88 1.46
CA PRO A 44 -3.90 -9.77 2.31
C PRO A 44 -3.25 -10.17 3.62
N MET A 45 -1.92 -10.09 3.74
CA MET A 45 -1.23 -10.45 4.98
C MET A 45 -1.39 -9.40 6.09
N LEU A 46 -1.87 -8.19 5.78
CA LEU A 46 -2.16 -7.16 6.78
C LEU A 46 -3.19 -7.62 7.82
N SER A 47 -4.13 -8.50 7.42
CA SER A 47 -5.13 -9.10 8.30
C SER A 47 -4.69 -10.40 8.97
N THR A 48 -3.37 -10.67 9.04
CA THR A 48 -2.81 -11.87 9.68
C THR A 48 -1.67 -11.57 10.66
N GLY A 49 -1.36 -10.29 10.85
CA GLY A 49 -0.16 -9.88 11.57
C GLY A 49 -0.30 -9.94 13.09
N PHE A 50 -1.48 -9.65 13.64
CA PHE A 50 -1.70 -9.69 15.09
C PHE A 50 -1.63 -11.10 15.65
N GLY A 51 -2.33 -12.05 15.04
CA GLY A 51 -2.31 -13.46 15.45
C GLY A 51 -0.94 -14.12 15.30
N LYS A 52 -0.11 -13.63 14.39
CA LYS A 52 1.27 -14.10 14.19
C LYS A 52 2.31 -13.26 14.93
N ASN A 53 1.89 -12.27 15.69
CA ASN A 53 2.74 -11.28 16.36
C ASN A 53 3.79 -10.64 15.44
N LYS A 54 3.37 -10.28 14.21
CA LYS A 54 4.21 -9.59 13.23
C LYS A 54 3.82 -8.12 13.18
N ASP A 55 4.80 -7.25 13.27
CA ASP A 55 4.67 -5.83 12.97
C ASP A 55 4.77 -5.57 11.45
N ALA A 56 4.84 -4.31 11.04
CA ALA A 56 4.95 -3.96 9.64
C ALA A 56 6.25 -4.48 9.01
N ASP A 57 7.35 -4.44 9.76
CA ASP A 57 8.63 -4.94 9.29
C ASP A 57 8.59 -6.47 9.12
N GLY A 58 7.95 -7.18 10.05
CA GLY A 58 7.74 -8.62 9.97
C GLY A 58 6.78 -9.07 8.86
N LEU A 59 5.96 -8.17 8.32
CA LEU A 59 5.10 -8.41 7.15
C LEU A 59 5.75 -7.98 5.84
N SER A 60 6.79 -7.16 5.88
CA SER A 60 7.60 -6.80 4.70
C SER A 60 8.35 -8.03 4.18
N MET A 61 8.38 -8.17 2.87
CA MET A 61 9.11 -9.24 2.17
C MET A 61 10.43 -8.74 1.61
N ALA A 62 10.52 -7.48 1.25
CA ALA A 62 11.73 -6.84 0.76
C ALA A 62 11.62 -5.30 0.85
N GLU A 63 12.75 -4.67 1.14
CA GLU A 63 12.91 -3.22 1.13
C GLU A 63 12.97 -2.68 -0.31
N PRO A 64 12.60 -1.39 -0.53
CA PRO A 64 12.61 -0.80 -1.86
C PRO A 64 14.00 -0.80 -2.50
N GLY A 65 15.08 -0.65 -1.73
CA GLY A 65 16.45 -0.77 -2.22
C GLY A 65 16.77 -2.16 -2.78
N THR A 66 16.39 -3.21 -2.05
CA THR A 66 16.54 -4.61 -2.51
C THR A 66 15.73 -4.86 -3.78
N MET A 67 14.53 -4.27 -3.87
CA MET A 67 13.72 -4.39 -5.08
C MET A 67 14.34 -3.64 -6.26
N ALA A 68 14.90 -2.44 -6.02
CA ALA A 68 15.59 -1.67 -7.04
C ALA A 68 16.78 -2.45 -7.63
N GLU A 69 17.61 -3.04 -6.79
CA GLU A 69 18.74 -3.88 -7.20
C GLU A 69 18.28 -5.12 -7.98
N THR A 70 17.32 -5.87 -7.43
CA THR A 70 16.79 -7.10 -8.04
C THR A 70 16.19 -6.84 -9.41
N LEU A 71 15.49 -5.71 -9.55
CA LEU A 71 14.81 -5.33 -10.79
C LEU A 71 15.69 -4.49 -11.73
N LYS A 72 16.91 -4.14 -11.33
CA LYS A 72 17.75 -3.17 -12.04
C LYS A 72 16.93 -1.93 -12.41
N ALA A 73 16.24 -1.36 -11.43
CA ALA A 73 15.27 -0.29 -11.60
C ALA A 73 15.54 0.85 -10.62
N GLU A 74 15.09 2.04 -10.96
CA GLU A 74 14.95 3.12 -10.01
C GLU A 74 13.60 2.97 -9.28
N VAL A 75 13.59 3.11 -7.95
CA VAL A 75 12.36 3.11 -7.15
C VAL A 75 12.28 4.44 -6.38
N ARG A 76 11.29 5.26 -6.70
CA ARG A 76 11.01 6.53 -6.03
C ARG A 76 9.86 6.33 -5.05
N THR A 77 10.19 6.33 -3.78
CA THR A 77 9.24 6.20 -2.66
C THR A 77 8.73 7.57 -2.22
N HIS A 78 7.62 7.61 -1.44
CA HIS A 78 7.01 8.84 -0.93
C HIS A 78 6.83 9.91 -2.01
N THR A 79 6.59 9.45 -3.24
CA THR A 79 6.53 10.29 -4.43
C THR A 79 5.14 10.19 -5.07
N ARG A 80 4.43 11.32 -5.09
CA ARG A 80 3.09 11.41 -5.65
C ARG A 80 3.13 12.07 -7.02
N ILE A 81 2.52 11.43 -7.99
CA ILE A 81 2.32 11.99 -9.33
C ILE A 81 1.22 13.05 -9.26
N SER A 82 1.51 14.23 -9.79
CA SER A 82 0.59 15.38 -9.84
C SER A 82 -0.17 15.50 -11.16
N GLY A 83 0.33 14.88 -12.22
CA GLY A 83 -0.33 14.94 -13.53
C GLY A 83 0.25 13.97 -14.54
N ILE A 84 -0.53 13.65 -15.57
CA ILE A 84 -0.15 12.80 -16.70
C ILE A 84 -0.58 13.47 -17.98
N ASP A 85 0.35 13.60 -18.93
CA ASP A 85 0.10 14.04 -20.32
C ASP A 85 0.41 12.87 -21.28
N PRO A 86 -0.59 12.09 -21.65
CA PRO A 86 -0.41 10.94 -22.54
C PRO A 86 0.03 11.34 -23.94
N GLY A 87 -0.38 12.54 -24.41
CA GLY A 87 -0.07 13.02 -25.74
C GLY A 87 1.42 13.28 -25.94
N HIS A 88 2.08 13.79 -24.92
CA HIS A 88 3.53 14.03 -24.96
C HIS A 88 4.34 12.98 -24.17
N LYS A 89 3.71 11.90 -23.72
CA LYS A 89 4.32 10.84 -22.91
C LYS A 89 5.08 11.39 -21.70
N ARG A 90 4.42 12.26 -20.92
CA ARG A 90 4.99 12.90 -19.73
C ARG A 90 4.14 12.62 -18.52
N LEU A 91 4.79 12.44 -17.38
CA LEU A 91 4.17 12.53 -16.08
C LEU A 91 4.85 13.61 -15.23
N TRP A 92 4.15 14.14 -14.25
CA TRP A 92 4.61 15.23 -13.41
C TRP A 92 4.73 14.80 -11.97
N ILE A 93 5.85 15.16 -11.34
CA ILE A 93 6.12 15.01 -9.91
C ILE A 93 6.39 16.41 -9.39
N GLY A 94 5.35 17.07 -8.87
CA GLY A 94 5.42 18.50 -8.60
C GLY A 94 5.71 19.28 -9.90
N GLU A 95 6.88 19.93 -9.97
CA GLU A 95 7.36 20.66 -11.15
C GLU A 95 8.26 19.82 -12.08
N GLU A 96 8.71 18.64 -11.62
CA GLU A 96 9.56 17.75 -12.43
C GLU A 96 8.73 17.03 -13.49
N ALA A 97 9.16 17.12 -14.75
CA ALA A 97 8.58 16.36 -15.86
C ALA A 97 9.41 15.11 -16.13
N VAL A 98 8.80 13.95 -16.02
CA VAL A 98 9.41 12.66 -16.38
C VAL A 98 8.84 12.20 -17.71
N ILE A 99 9.71 12.05 -18.72
CA ILE A 99 9.33 11.49 -20.04
C ILE A 99 9.40 9.96 -19.94
N TYR A 100 8.39 9.27 -20.43
CA TYR A 100 8.33 7.81 -20.42
C TYR A 100 8.17 7.22 -21.83
N ARG A 101 8.66 6.00 -22.02
CA ARG A 101 8.37 5.18 -23.22
C ARG A 101 6.95 4.61 -23.13
N ASP A 102 6.69 3.93 -22.03
CA ASP A 102 5.40 3.32 -21.69
C ASP A 102 5.08 3.61 -20.22
N LEU A 103 3.82 3.85 -19.92
CA LEU A 103 3.32 4.13 -18.56
C LEU A 103 2.29 3.10 -18.16
N ILE A 104 2.50 2.50 -17.01
CA ILE A 104 1.60 1.53 -16.41
C ILE A 104 1.09 2.06 -15.07
N LEU A 105 -0.23 2.07 -14.89
CA LEU A 105 -0.89 2.55 -13.70
C LEU A 105 -1.29 1.36 -12.83
N ALA A 106 -0.60 1.17 -11.70
CA ALA A 106 -0.77 0.07 -10.76
C ALA A 106 -0.87 0.56 -9.30
N TRP A 107 -1.36 1.79 -9.08
CA TRP A 107 -1.39 2.44 -7.76
C TRP A 107 -2.40 1.85 -6.76
N GLY A 108 -3.23 0.88 -7.17
CA GLY A 108 -4.23 0.25 -6.31
C GLY A 108 -5.45 1.15 -6.09
N ALA A 109 -6.00 1.09 -4.88
CA ALA A 109 -7.16 1.88 -4.46
C ALA A 109 -6.89 2.51 -3.10
N GLU A 110 -7.47 3.68 -2.87
CA GLU A 110 -7.50 4.33 -1.55
C GLU A 110 -8.76 3.89 -0.78
N THR A 111 -8.66 3.92 0.55
CA THR A 111 -9.81 3.65 1.40
C THR A 111 -10.80 4.80 1.36
N VAL A 112 -12.08 4.48 1.20
CA VAL A 112 -13.15 5.48 1.33
C VAL A 112 -13.27 5.87 2.80
N ARG A 113 -13.02 7.15 3.10
CA ARG A 113 -13.24 7.69 4.45
C ARG A 113 -14.74 7.88 4.66
N VAL A 114 -15.28 7.11 5.60
CA VAL A 114 -16.68 7.28 6.03
C VAL A 114 -16.72 8.45 7.01
N PRO A 115 -17.54 9.48 6.78
CA PRO A 115 -17.71 10.55 7.75
C PRO A 115 -18.32 9.97 9.04
N ILE A 116 -17.67 10.25 10.15
CA ILE A 116 -18.08 9.80 11.49
C ILE A 116 -18.09 11.05 12.38
N ASP A 117 -19.21 11.30 13.01
CA ASP A 117 -19.36 12.38 13.97
C ASP A 117 -18.88 11.93 15.34
N GLY A 118 -18.31 12.86 16.10
CA GLY A 118 -17.90 12.63 17.48
C GLY A 118 -16.43 12.97 17.74
N ASP A 119 -16.04 12.95 18.99
CA ASP A 119 -14.73 13.34 19.51
C ASP A 119 -13.65 12.27 19.25
N ALA A 120 -14.03 11.08 18.81
CA ALA A 120 -13.13 9.98 18.49
C ALA A 120 -12.95 9.74 16.97
N ALA A 121 -13.44 10.64 16.12
CA ALA A 121 -13.34 10.52 14.66
C ALA A 121 -11.87 10.36 14.19
N ASP A 122 -10.95 11.07 14.83
CA ASP A 122 -9.52 10.99 14.52
C ASP A 122 -8.83 9.71 15.02
N CYS A 123 -9.54 8.89 15.80
CA CYS A 123 -9.07 7.59 16.27
C CYS A 123 -9.47 6.43 15.35
N VAL A 124 -9.98 6.74 14.16
CA VAL A 124 -10.34 5.74 13.15
C VAL A 124 -9.18 5.50 12.21
N PHE A 125 -8.71 4.27 12.17
CA PHE A 125 -7.58 3.84 11.35
C PHE A 125 -8.08 3.08 10.12
N PRO A 126 -7.97 3.64 8.91
CA PRO A 126 -8.06 2.84 7.70
C PRO A 126 -6.76 2.03 7.55
N ILE A 127 -6.86 0.75 7.22
CA ILE A 127 -5.67 -0.09 7.02
C ILE A 127 -5.61 -0.49 5.56
N ASN A 128 -4.82 0.24 4.78
CA ASN A 128 -4.68 0.04 3.35
C ASN A 128 -3.28 -0.42 2.93
N ASP A 129 -2.27 -0.08 3.71
CA ASP A 129 -0.87 -0.38 3.46
C ASP A 129 -0.10 -0.72 4.75
N LEU A 130 1.22 -0.95 4.65
CA LEU A 130 2.07 -1.27 5.80
C LEU A 130 2.22 -0.09 6.77
N GLU A 131 2.22 1.14 6.27
CA GLU A 131 2.33 2.34 7.12
C GLU A 131 1.05 2.53 7.93
N ASP A 132 -0.12 2.33 7.31
CA ASP A 132 -1.41 2.30 8.02
C ASP A 132 -1.43 1.21 9.10
N TYR A 133 -0.96 0.01 8.75
CA TYR A 133 -0.88 -1.11 9.68
C TYR A 133 0.05 -0.79 10.85
N ALA A 134 1.21 -0.19 10.60
CA ALA A 134 2.15 0.22 11.64
C ALA A 134 1.51 1.24 12.61
N ARG A 135 0.84 2.27 12.06
CA ARG A 135 0.13 3.28 12.85
C ARG A 135 -0.97 2.67 13.70
N PHE A 136 -1.79 1.79 13.11
CA PHE A 136 -2.85 1.09 13.85
C PHE A 136 -2.27 0.20 14.95
N ARG A 137 -1.23 -0.57 14.66
CA ARG A 137 -0.60 -1.46 15.63
C ARG A 137 -0.01 -0.68 16.82
N ALA A 138 0.62 0.46 16.56
CA ALA A 138 1.12 1.36 17.61
C ALA A 138 -0.03 1.90 18.48
N ALA A 139 -1.13 2.34 17.86
CA ALA A 139 -2.30 2.84 18.59
C ALA A 139 -3.03 1.77 19.40
N ALA A 140 -3.00 0.51 18.93
CA ALA A 140 -3.60 -0.64 19.60
C ALA A 140 -2.75 -1.15 20.78
N ALA A 141 -1.49 -0.76 20.88
CA ALA A 141 -0.60 -1.20 21.96
C ALA A 141 -1.16 -0.84 23.34
N GLY A 142 -1.22 -1.80 24.26
CA GLY A 142 -1.79 -1.64 25.60
C GLY A 142 -3.33 -1.54 25.64
N LYS A 143 -4.01 -1.55 24.50
CA LYS A 143 -5.48 -1.61 24.45
C LYS A 143 -5.95 -3.06 24.58
N ARG A 144 -7.21 -3.23 24.96
CA ARG A 144 -7.84 -4.56 25.10
C ARG A 144 -9.04 -4.74 24.17
N ARG A 145 -9.58 -3.65 23.65
CA ARG A 145 -10.80 -3.66 22.83
C ARG A 145 -10.58 -2.86 21.55
N VAL A 146 -11.07 -3.40 20.46
CA VAL A 146 -11.08 -2.76 19.14
C VAL A 146 -12.51 -2.75 18.61
N LEU A 147 -12.97 -1.61 18.13
CA LEU A 147 -14.21 -1.47 17.41
C LEU A 147 -13.91 -1.55 15.90
N LEU A 148 -14.58 -2.45 15.22
CA LEU A 148 -14.49 -2.62 13.78
C LEU A 148 -15.70 -1.95 13.11
N LEU A 149 -15.41 -1.05 12.18
CA LEU A 149 -16.44 -0.37 11.39
C LEU A 149 -16.58 -1.08 10.04
N GLY A 150 -17.65 -1.86 9.91
CA GLY A 150 -17.94 -2.69 8.75
C GLY A 150 -17.68 -4.17 8.98
N ALA A 151 -18.67 -4.99 8.63
CA ALA A 151 -18.64 -6.45 8.78
C ALA A 151 -18.56 -7.16 7.44
N GLY A 152 -17.86 -6.56 6.48
CA GLY A 152 -17.50 -7.22 5.22
C GLY A 152 -16.36 -8.24 5.43
N LEU A 153 -15.99 -8.93 4.36
CA LEU A 153 -14.99 -10.00 4.40
C LEU A 153 -13.67 -9.55 5.07
N ILE A 154 -13.13 -8.40 4.67
CA ILE A 154 -11.89 -7.83 5.23
C ILE A 154 -12.06 -7.53 6.74
N GLY A 155 -13.22 -6.97 7.13
CA GLY A 155 -13.49 -6.72 8.54
C GLY A 155 -13.53 -8.02 9.36
N CYS A 156 -14.10 -9.10 8.83
CA CYS A 156 -14.09 -10.42 9.44
C CYS A 156 -12.68 -11.00 9.60
N GLU A 157 -11.83 -10.84 8.58
CA GLU A 157 -10.44 -11.27 8.65
C GLU A 157 -9.67 -10.54 9.74
N PHE A 158 -9.79 -9.20 9.80
CA PHE A 158 -9.16 -8.42 10.87
C PHE A 158 -9.70 -8.76 12.25
N ALA A 159 -11.01 -9.03 12.40
CA ALA A 159 -11.55 -9.44 13.68
C ALA A 159 -10.98 -10.77 14.16
N ASN A 160 -10.86 -11.73 13.25
CA ASN A 160 -10.25 -13.02 13.57
C ASN A 160 -8.76 -12.85 13.96
N ASP A 161 -8.01 -12.09 13.19
CA ASP A 161 -6.59 -11.82 13.46
C ASP A 161 -6.37 -11.10 14.80
N LEU A 162 -7.16 -10.07 15.08
CA LEU A 162 -7.13 -9.34 16.34
C LEU A 162 -7.51 -10.24 17.52
N SER A 163 -8.54 -11.10 17.36
CA SER A 163 -8.90 -12.07 18.39
C SER A 163 -7.79 -13.04 18.70
N LEU A 164 -7.10 -13.55 17.67
CA LEU A 164 -5.92 -14.39 17.84
C LEU A 164 -4.77 -13.63 18.52
N GLY A 165 -4.66 -12.32 18.29
CA GLY A 165 -3.75 -11.40 18.96
C GLY A 165 -4.15 -10.99 20.38
N GLY A 166 -5.26 -11.52 20.92
CA GLY A 166 -5.72 -11.28 22.30
C GLY A 166 -6.63 -10.06 22.50
N TYR A 167 -7.09 -9.44 21.44
CA TYR A 167 -8.02 -8.31 21.51
C TYR A 167 -9.49 -8.77 21.55
N ARG A 168 -10.33 -8.02 22.23
CA ARG A 168 -11.79 -8.16 22.15
C ARG A 168 -12.31 -7.28 21.05
N CYS A 169 -12.93 -7.87 20.03
CA CYS A 169 -13.49 -7.15 18.88
C CYS A 169 -14.98 -6.91 19.06
N ASN A 170 -15.40 -5.67 18.87
CA ASN A 170 -16.79 -5.27 18.73
C ASN A 170 -17.04 -4.82 17.29
N TRP A 171 -18.28 -4.94 16.82
CA TRP A 171 -18.66 -4.59 15.45
C TRP A 171 -19.67 -3.46 15.47
N SER A 172 -19.53 -2.54 14.54
CA SER A 172 -20.57 -1.60 14.20
C SER A 172 -20.95 -1.78 12.73
N HIS A 173 -22.22 -1.97 12.48
CA HIS A 173 -22.79 -1.91 11.13
C HIS A 173 -23.27 -0.49 10.87
N ARG A 174 -22.99 0.02 9.67
CA ARG A 174 -23.76 1.15 9.17
C ARG A 174 -25.16 0.61 8.90
N ALA A 175 -26.16 1.03 9.66
CA ALA A 175 -27.54 0.78 9.28
C ALA A 175 -27.75 1.40 7.88
N SER A 176 -28.08 0.58 6.90
CA SER A 176 -28.57 1.07 5.60
C SER A 176 -29.84 1.85 5.88
N LYS A 177 -29.81 3.16 5.58
CA LYS A 177 -31.04 3.96 5.46
C LYS A 177 -31.73 3.59 4.18
#